data_9bf67811e3246d1fc59b69082737c758
#
_entry.id   9bf67811e3246d1fc59b69082737c758
#
_cell.length_a   1.000
_cell.length_b   1.000
_cell.length_c   1.000
_cell.angle_alpha   90.00
_cell.angle_beta   90.00
_cell.angle_gamma   90.00
#
_symmetry.space_group_name_H-M   'P 1'
#
loop_
_entity.id
_entity.type
_entity.pdbx_description
1 polymer ?
#
loop_
_entity_poly.entity_id
_entity_poly.type
_entity_poly.pdbx_seq_one_letter_code
_entity_poly.pdbx_strand_id
1 'polypeptide(L)'
;RHLTGQAELLEKELTRNNRFYPLPGELGKDEFLTRLFTPLSGNLNLCIRLSETLQQVASIYQANTSGTEDTDAFNQLYRESLFKAYTTINRFRTLIEEDELTVQSETFRRLLVKILSTTNIPFHGEPAIGMQVMGVLETRNLDFRHLVLLSVNEGQLPKSGGDSSFIPYNLRKAFGMTTIEHKIAVYAYYFYRLLQRAERITLIYNTSSDGLNRGEWSRFMLQFLIEWPHPITRQFLEAGQSPQGTSSITVEKTPDVMRQMQSLFDVRANPKAKFSPSALNYYLDCPLKFYYRYVAGLSAPDEVSAEIDSATFGSIFHYAAEHIYKDLTTHGKVINKEALETLLRNDVKLQDYVDTAFKKLFFNVPQNEKPEYNGVQLINSAVIARYLKQLLQNDLRYAPFTFIASEMEVDEPIDIQTPKGVIKSRIGGIIDRMDSKDGTLRIVDYKTGGDA
;
A
#
# COMPACT_ATOMS: atom_id res chain seq x y z
N ARG A 1 -3.27 14.93 -0.20
CA ARG A 1 -4.11 14.59 0.98
C ARG A 1 -4.69 15.79 1.71
N HIS A 2 -4.11 17.00 1.69
CA HIS A 2 -4.51 18.14 2.53
C HIS A 2 -4.81 19.41 1.73
N LEU A 3 -5.22 19.29 0.46
CA LEU A 3 -5.45 20.46 -0.38
C LEU A 3 -6.69 21.26 0.04
N THR A 4 -7.74 20.56 0.45
CA THR A 4 -8.93 21.17 1.06
C THR A 4 -9.49 20.27 2.14
N GLY A 5 -10.16 20.81 3.17
CA GLY A 5 -10.85 19.99 4.17
C GLY A 5 -11.93 19.10 3.56
N GLN A 6 -12.49 19.50 2.42
CA GLN A 6 -13.48 18.73 1.67
C GLN A 6 -12.87 17.49 0.98
N ALA A 7 -11.63 17.56 0.52
CA ALA A 7 -10.94 16.39 -0.04
C ALA A 7 -10.72 15.29 1.03
N GLU A 8 -10.39 15.67 2.25
CA GLU A 8 -10.26 14.73 3.37
C GLU A 8 -11.62 14.13 3.76
N LEU A 9 -12.66 14.95 3.79
CA LEU A 9 -14.03 14.47 4.06
C LEU A 9 -14.51 13.53 2.96
N LEU A 10 -14.23 13.83 1.69
CA LEU A 10 -14.55 12.96 0.56
C LEU A 10 -13.81 11.62 0.66
N GLU A 11 -12.51 11.63 0.97
CA GLU A 11 -11.73 10.40 1.17
C GLU A 11 -12.33 9.54 2.28
N LYS A 12 -12.67 10.14 3.41
CA LYS A 12 -13.32 9.44 4.53
C LYS A 12 -14.70 8.88 4.15
N GLU A 13 -15.50 9.62 3.40
CA GLU A 13 -16.81 9.18 2.93
C GLU A 13 -16.71 8.01 1.97
N LEU A 14 -15.80 8.09 0.99
CA LEU A 14 -15.56 7.02 0.03
C LEU A 14 -15.06 5.74 0.73
N THR A 15 -14.12 5.88 1.66
CA THR A 15 -13.60 4.77 2.45
C THR A 15 -14.67 4.14 3.32
N ARG A 16 -15.44 4.95 4.06
CA ARG A 16 -16.51 4.46 4.93
C ARG A 16 -17.59 3.68 4.18
N ASN A 17 -17.93 4.13 2.97
CA ASN A 17 -18.97 3.52 2.14
C ASN A 17 -18.40 2.48 1.15
N ASN A 18 -17.11 2.17 1.25
CA ASN A 18 -16.38 1.30 0.31
C ASN A 18 -16.66 1.60 -1.17
N ARG A 19 -16.72 2.89 -1.52
CA ARG A 19 -17.00 3.37 -2.89
C ARG A 19 -15.74 3.35 -3.73
N PHE A 20 -15.45 2.20 -4.35
CA PHE A 20 -14.27 2.02 -5.21
C PHE A 20 -14.44 2.68 -6.59
N TYR A 21 -15.66 2.71 -7.12
CA TYR A 21 -16.01 3.36 -8.39
C TYR A 21 -17.03 4.49 -8.16
N PRO A 22 -16.59 5.65 -7.63
CA PRO A 22 -17.47 6.77 -7.40
C PRO A 22 -17.90 7.42 -8.73
N LEU A 23 -19.12 7.91 -8.79
CA LEU A 23 -19.61 8.69 -9.92
C LEU A 23 -19.04 10.12 -9.87
N PRO A 24 -18.85 10.79 -11.04
CA PRO A 24 -18.33 12.16 -11.07
C PRO A 24 -19.10 13.15 -10.18
N GLY A 25 -20.43 13.01 -10.06
CA GLY A 25 -21.26 13.85 -9.18
C GLY A 25 -21.01 13.64 -7.69
N GLU A 26 -20.55 12.46 -7.27
CA GLU A 26 -20.21 12.16 -5.88
C GLU A 26 -18.87 12.80 -5.47
N LEU A 27 -18.00 13.07 -6.44
CA LEU A 27 -16.66 13.61 -6.23
C LEU A 27 -16.65 15.14 -6.12
N GLY A 28 -17.66 15.83 -6.67
CA GLY A 28 -17.75 17.29 -6.70
C GLY A 28 -18.27 17.91 -5.41
N LYS A 29 -17.53 17.80 -4.29
CA LYS A 29 -17.97 18.33 -2.98
C LYS A 29 -17.71 19.85 -2.80
N ASP A 30 -16.79 20.42 -3.55
CA ASP A 30 -16.52 21.86 -3.61
C ASP A 30 -16.16 22.29 -5.05
N GLU A 31 -15.91 23.57 -5.27
CA GLU A 31 -15.59 24.10 -6.60
C GLU A 31 -14.29 23.50 -7.15
N PHE A 32 -13.28 23.27 -6.31
CA PHE A 32 -12.02 22.67 -6.73
C PHE A 32 -12.21 21.21 -7.15
N LEU A 33 -12.85 20.39 -6.32
CA LEU A 33 -13.12 18.98 -6.62
C LEU A 33 -14.06 18.82 -7.82
N THR A 34 -15.10 19.65 -7.92
CA THR A 34 -16.00 19.66 -9.08
C THR A 34 -15.22 19.94 -10.36
N ARG A 35 -14.36 20.94 -10.34
CA ARG A 35 -13.51 21.28 -11.47
C ARG A 35 -12.51 20.17 -11.79
N LEU A 36 -11.91 19.56 -10.77
CA LEU A 36 -10.93 18.47 -10.92
C LEU A 36 -11.54 17.22 -11.57
N PHE A 37 -12.74 16.83 -11.15
CA PHE A 37 -13.39 15.59 -11.60
C PHE A 37 -14.39 15.77 -12.76
N THR A 38 -14.62 16.97 -13.23
CA THR A 38 -15.45 17.20 -14.43
C THR A 38 -14.78 16.58 -15.67
N PRO A 39 -15.45 15.71 -16.42
CA PRO A 39 -14.91 15.11 -17.64
C PRO A 39 -14.40 16.18 -18.63
N LEU A 40 -13.26 15.91 -19.24
CA LEU A 40 -12.62 16.81 -20.20
C LEU A 40 -12.62 16.20 -21.59
N SER A 41 -12.79 17.03 -22.60
CA SER A 41 -12.63 16.67 -24.01
C SER A 41 -11.42 17.38 -24.60
N GLY A 42 -10.51 16.61 -25.24
CA GLY A 42 -9.36 17.13 -25.96
C GLY A 42 -8.14 17.46 -25.08
N ASN A 43 -6.98 17.44 -25.73
CA ASN A 43 -5.69 17.60 -25.07
C ASN A 43 -5.44 19.03 -24.58
N LEU A 44 -5.99 20.03 -25.29
CA LEU A 44 -5.87 21.44 -24.91
C LEU A 44 -6.55 21.72 -23.55
N ASN A 45 -7.80 21.24 -23.39
CA ASN A 45 -8.55 21.40 -22.14
C ASN A 45 -7.85 20.68 -20.98
N LEU A 46 -7.21 19.56 -21.24
CA LEU A 46 -6.38 18.86 -20.23
C LEU A 46 -5.19 19.72 -19.80
N CYS A 47 -4.45 20.33 -20.74
CA CYS A 47 -3.34 21.23 -20.40
C CYS A 47 -3.79 22.44 -19.58
N ILE A 48 -4.89 23.06 -19.95
CA ILE A 48 -5.47 24.21 -19.21
C ILE A 48 -5.82 23.77 -17.79
N ARG A 49 -6.54 22.67 -17.63
CA ARG A 49 -6.94 22.13 -16.33
C ARG A 49 -5.74 21.79 -15.44
N LEU A 50 -4.73 21.14 -15.99
CA LEU A 50 -3.51 20.81 -15.25
C LEU A 50 -2.74 22.07 -14.83
N SER A 51 -2.63 23.08 -15.69
CA SER A 51 -1.99 24.35 -15.38
C SER A 51 -2.71 25.09 -14.24
N GLU A 52 -4.05 25.17 -14.29
CA GLU A 52 -4.88 25.77 -13.23
C GLU A 52 -4.73 25.02 -11.90
N THR A 53 -4.76 23.68 -11.96
CA THR A 53 -4.59 22.83 -10.78
C THR A 53 -3.23 23.04 -10.13
N LEU A 54 -2.15 23.12 -10.92
CA LEU A 54 -0.80 23.38 -10.39
C LEU A 54 -0.69 24.77 -9.76
N GLN A 55 -1.33 25.79 -10.33
CA GLN A 55 -1.37 27.14 -9.75
C GLN A 55 -2.09 27.13 -8.39
N GLN A 56 -3.21 26.44 -8.28
CA GLN A 56 -3.94 26.31 -7.02
C GLN A 56 -3.13 25.55 -5.96
N VAL A 57 -2.50 24.44 -6.34
CA VAL A 57 -1.59 23.70 -5.45
C VAL A 57 -0.45 24.58 -4.95
N ALA A 58 0.17 25.35 -5.85
CA ALA A 58 1.25 26.29 -5.51
C ALA A 58 0.79 27.38 -4.54
N SER A 59 -0.40 27.97 -4.76
CA SER A 59 -0.95 29.02 -3.88
C SER A 59 -1.28 28.48 -2.48
N ILE A 60 -1.88 27.31 -2.37
CA ILE A 60 -2.18 26.65 -1.08
C ILE A 60 -0.89 26.29 -0.35
N TYR A 61 0.09 25.75 -1.06
CA TYR A 61 1.39 25.42 -0.49
C TYR A 61 2.09 26.67 0.06
N GLN A 62 2.08 27.77 -0.69
CA GLN A 62 2.65 29.03 -0.28
C GLN A 62 1.94 29.62 0.96
N ALA A 63 0.61 29.55 1.02
CA ALA A 63 -0.16 30.01 2.17
C ALA A 63 0.17 29.21 3.45
N ASN A 64 0.38 27.90 3.33
CA ASN A 64 0.70 27.03 4.46
C ASN A 64 2.17 27.12 4.92
N THR A 65 3.07 27.60 4.07
CA THR A 65 4.52 27.73 4.39
C THR A 65 4.93 29.16 4.74
N SER A 66 4.03 30.11 4.75
CA SER A 66 4.30 31.55 4.99
C SER A 66 4.80 31.90 6.42
N GLY A 67 5.11 30.93 7.27
CA GLY A 67 5.64 31.11 8.61
C GLY A 67 6.94 30.36 8.92
N THR A 68 7.44 29.55 7.99
CA THR A 68 8.73 28.86 8.09
C THR A 68 9.77 29.59 7.27
N GLU A 69 10.96 29.79 7.84
CA GLU A 69 12.08 30.45 7.15
C GLU A 69 12.31 29.84 5.76
N ASP A 70 12.48 30.68 4.76
CA ASP A 70 12.67 30.35 3.33
C ASP A 70 13.96 29.54 3.06
N THR A 71 14.65 29.13 4.09
CA THR A 71 15.94 28.41 4.10
C THR A 71 15.84 26.90 3.96
N ASP A 72 14.64 26.33 3.98
CA ASP A 72 14.49 24.89 3.80
C ASP A 72 14.65 24.50 2.32
N ALA A 73 15.76 23.82 2.00
CA ALA A 73 16.07 23.31 0.66
C ALA A 73 14.95 22.46 0.05
N PHE A 74 14.17 21.77 0.89
CA PHE A 74 13.00 21.00 0.44
C PHE A 74 11.88 21.88 -0.09
N ASN A 75 11.61 22.99 0.56
CA ASN A 75 10.59 23.95 0.13
C ASN A 75 10.97 24.59 -1.22
N GLN A 76 12.24 24.94 -1.40
CA GLN A 76 12.74 25.44 -2.68
C GLN A 76 12.62 24.39 -3.79
N LEU A 77 13.03 23.14 -3.52
CA LEU A 77 12.92 22.05 -4.47
C LEU A 77 11.46 21.77 -4.88
N TYR A 78 10.53 21.83 -3.94
CA TYR A 78 9.12 21.62 -4.21
C TYR A 78 8.54 22.74 -5.09
N ARG A 79 8.83 23.99 -4.79
CA ARG A 79 8.43 25.16 -5.61
C ARG A 79 8.99 25.07 -7.03
N GLU A 80 10.28 24.71 -7.15
CA GLU A 80 10.94 24.53 -8.45
C GLU A 80 10.31 23.39 -9.25
N SER A 81 9.94 22.30 -8.59
CA SER A 81 9.26 21.17 -9.24
C SER A 81 7.89 21.55 -9.80
N LEU A 82 7.09 22.30 -9.03
CA LEU A 82 5.79 22.81 -9.49
C LEU A 82 5.95 23.78 -10.67
N PHE A 83 6.93 24.69 -10.58
CA PHE A 83 7.22 25.65 -11.65
C PHE A 83 7.67 24.92 -12.93
N LYS A 84 8.53 23.91 -12.81
CA LYS A 84 9.00 23.15 -13.96
C LYS A 84 7.88 22.33 -14.61
N ALA A 85 7.01 21.71 -13.81
CA ALA A 85 5.83 21.03 -14.30
C ALA A 85 4.88 21.99 -15.03
N TYR A 86 4.58 23.13 -14.43
CA TYR A 86 3.76 24.18 -15.01
C TYR A 86 4.30 24.67 -16.37
N THR A 87 5.59 24.97 -16.42
CA THR A 87 6.27 25.42 -17.66
C THR A 87 6.22 24.37 -18.75
N THR A 88 6.41 23.10 -18.38
CA THR A 88 6.34 21.97 -19.33
C THR A 88 4.93 21.81 -19.91
N ILE A 89 3.90 21.88 -19.05
CA ILE A 89 2.50 21.75 -19.49
C ILE A 89 2.10 22.95 -20.39
N ASN A 90 2.52 24.17 -20.05
CA ASN A 90 2.25 25.32 -20.88
C ASN A 90 2.94 25.24 -22.25
N ARG A 91 4.15 24.69 -22.32
CA ARG A 91 4.80 24.41 -23.61
C ARG A 91 3.99 23.46 -24.48
N PHE A 92 3.44 22.38 -23.88
CA PHE A 92 2.53 21.50 -24.60
C PHE A 92 1.25 22.21 -25.05
N ARG A 93 0.70 23.06 -24.17
CA ARG A 93 -0.45 23.88 -24.48
C ARG A 93 -0.21 24.75 -25.74
N THR A 94 0.90 25.47 -25.77
CA THR A 94 1.27 26.30 -26.93
C THR A 94 1.40 25.50 -28.22
N LEU A 95 2.11 24.34 -28.17
CA LEU A 95 2.24 23.45 -29.33
C LEU A 95 0.90 22.92 -29.88
N ILE A 96 -0.09 22.72 -29.00
CA ILE A 96 -1.42 22.31 -29.42
C ILE A 96 -2.22 23.51 -29.99
N GLU A 97 -2.11 24.68 -29.37
CA GLU A 97 -2.77 25.92 -29.84
C GLU A 97 -2.26 26.36 -31.22
N GLU A 98 -0.98 26.10 -31.51
CA GLU A 98 -0.33 26.42 -32.79
C GLU A 98 -0.44 25.29 -33.84
N ASP A 99 -1.22 24.24 -33.57
CA ASP A 99 -1.38 23.04 -34.42
C ASP A 99 -0.06 22.28 -34.72
N GLU A 100 1.01 22.55 -34.00
CA GLU A 100 2.29 21.84 -34.15
C GLU A 100 2.26 20.43 -33.52
N LEU A 101 1.31 20.16 -32.63
CA LEU A 101 1.14 18.86 -31.96
C LEU A 101 -0.28 18.35 -32.06
N THR A 102 -0.53 17.50 -33.05
CA THR A 102 -1.84 16.84 -33.26
C THR A 102 -1.72 15.36 -33.00
N VAL A 103 -2.10 14.90 -31.82
CA VAL A 103 -2.03 13.50 -31.38
C VAL A 103 -3.28 13.08 -30.63
N GLN A 104 -3.57 11.78 -30.62
CA GLN A 104 -4.65 11.21 -29.82
C GLN A 104 -4.37 11.36 -28.32
N SER A 105 -5.41 11.46 -27.51
CA SER A 105 -5.31 11.73 -26.07
C SER A 105 -4.47 10.69 -25.31
N GLU A 106 -4.52 9.43 -25.69
CA GLU A 106 -3.69 8.39 -25.07
C GLU A 106 -2.19 8.57 -25.37
N THR A 107 -1.87 8.91 -26.62
CA THR A 107 -0.49 9.22 -27.02
C THR A 107 0.01 10.48 -26.32
N PHE A 108 -0.84 11.50 -26.23
CA PHE A 108 -0.54 12.73 -25.51
C PHE A 108 -0.25 12.46 -24.04
N ARG A 109 -1.09 11.68 -23.37
CA ARG A 109 -0.88 11.28 -21.96
C ARG A 109 0.49 10.61 -21.75
N ARG A 110 0.84 9.66 -22.62
CA ARG A 110 2.14 8.97 -22.57
C ARG A 110 3.32 9.91 -22.79
N LEU A 111 3.22 10.84 -23.72
CA LEU A 111 4.25 11.85 -23.97
C LEU A 111 4.42 12.78 -22.75
N LEU A 112 3.31 13.29 -22.21
CA LEU A 112 3.32 14.17 -21.04
C LEU A 112 3.98 13.48 -19.83
N VAL A 113 3.53 12.28 -19.51
CA VAL A 113 4.11 11.49 -18.40
C VAL A 113 5.60 11.23 -18.63
N LYS A 114 6.01 10.84 -19.85
CA LYS A 114 7.40 10.58 -20.17
C LYS A 114 8.27 11.82 -20.02
N ILE A 115 7.83 12.96 -20.50
CA ILE A 115 8.61 14.21 -20.41
C ILE A 115 8.68 14.68 -18.95
N LEU A 116 7.58 14.66 -18.21
CA LEU A 116 7.59 15.02 -16.79
C LEU A 116 8.50 14.09 -15.98
N SER A 117 8.49 12.78 -16.24
CA SER A 117 9.33 11.81 -15.53
C SER A 117 10.83 11.90 -15.88
N THR A 118 11.17 12.44 -17.04
CA THR A 118 12.58 12.64 -17.46
C THR A 118 13.09 14.06 -17.19
N THR A 119 12.23 14.94 -16.71
CA THR A 119 12.61 16.32 -16.40
C THR A 119 13.37 16.37 -15.07
N ASN A 120 14.61 16.82 -15.13
CA ASN A 120 15.44 16.99 -13.96
C ASN A 120 15.30 18.40 -13.38
N ILE A 121 15.29 18.48 -12.05
CA ILE A 121 15.29 19.74 -11.32
C ILE A 121 16.73 19.94 -10.86
N PRO A 122 17.43 20.98 -11.35
CA PRO A 122 18.80 21.23 -10.93
C PRO A 122 18.83 21.69 -9.47
N PHE A 123 19.71 21.11 -8.69
CA PHE A 123 20.06 21.66 -7.39
C PHE A 123 20.98 22.85 -7.60
N HIS A 124 20.62 24.01 -7.05
CA HIS A 124 21.51 25.16 -6.99
C HIS A 124 22.49 24.90 -5.83
N GLY A 125 23.66 24.36 -6.16
CA GLY A 125 24.78 24.25 -5.23
C GLY A 125 25.81 25.33 -5.54
N GLU A 126 26.52 25.82 -4.53
CA GLU A 126 27.68 26.68 -4.76
C GLU A 126 28.83 25.85 -5.31
N PRO A 127 29.26 26.09 -6.58
CA PRO A 127 30.36 25.33 -7.15
C PRO A 127 31.67 25.69 -6.43
N ALA A 128 32.52 24.67 -6.23
CA ALA A 128 33.87 24.79 -5.67
C ALA A 128 33.98 25.12 -4.17
N ILE A 129 32.92 24.99 -3.38
CA ILE A 129 32.97 25.10 -1.91
C ILE A 129 32.73 23.71 -1.30
N GLY A 130 33.65 23.26 -0.44
CA GLY A 130 33.56 22.00 0.28
C GLY A 130 33.71 20.76 -0.58
N MET A 131 33.02 19.68 -0.19
CA MET A 131 33.03 18.40 -0.89
C MET A 131 32.11 18.45 -2.11
N GLN A 132 32.65 18.10 -3.28
CA GLN A 132 31.89 18.05 -4.52
C GLN A 132 31.55 16.59 -4.87
N VAL A 133 30.28 16.32 -5.19
CA VAL A 133 29.80 15.01 -5.68
C VAL A 133 29.33 15.19 -7.11
N MET A 134 29.99 14.51 -8.04
CA MET A 134 29.72 14.68 -9.47
C MET A 134 29.99 13.39 -10.25
N GLY A 135 29.42 13.25 -11.43
CA GLY A 135 29.72 12.14 -12.33
C GLY A 135 31.12 12.25 -12.94
N VAL A 136 31.66 11.14 -13.40
CA VAL A 136 33.01 11.10 -14.03
C VAL A 136 33.11 12.00 -15.26
N LEU A 137 32.00 12.16 -16.01
CA LEU A 137 31.99 12.98 -17.22
C LEU A 137 31.94 14.48 -16.91
N GLU A 138 31.45 14.88 -15.76
CA GLU A 138 31.36 16.27 -15.29
C GLU A 138 32.70 16.76 -14.72
N THR A 139 33.66 15.89 -14.45
CA THR A 139 34.98 16.22 -13.91
C THR A 139 35.98 16.72 -14.94
N ARG A 140 35.54 17.05 -16.16
CA ARG A 140 36.40 17.50 -17.27
C ARG A 140 37.25 18.68 -16.87
N ASN A 141 38.58 18.55 -17.08
CA ASN A 141 39.56 19.60 -16.76
C ASN A 141 39.61 20.06 -15.29
N LEU A 142 39.00 19.32 -14.39
CA LEU A 142 39.10 19.59 -12.94
C LEU A 142 40.21 18.73 -12.33
N ASP A 143 40.94 19.31 -11.39
CA ASP A 143 41.96 18.64 -10.60
C ASP A 143 41.54 18.65 -9.12
N PHE A 144 41.76 17.52 -8.44
CA PHE A 144 41.37 17.34 -7.05
C PHE A 144 42.56 16.86 -6.24
N ARG A 145 42.77 17.40 -5.04
CA ARG A 145 43.80 16.92 -4.09
C ARG A 145 43.38 15.59 -3.46
N HIS A 146 42.11 15.46 -3.12
CA HIS A 146 41.51 14.26 -2.54
C HIS A 146 40.42 13.75 -3.47
N LEU A 147 40.57 12.53 -3.96
CA LEU A 147 39.67 11.92 -4.91
C LEU A 147 39.10 10.62 -4.30
N VAL A 148 37.78 10.53 -4.27
CA VAL A 148 37.06 9.31 -3.92
C VAL A 148 36.18 8.92 -5.10
N LEU A 149 36.46 7.79 -5.73
CA LEU A 149 35.61 7.22 -6.80
C LEU A 149 34.77 6.08 -6.22
N LEU A 150 33.47 6.20 -6.38
CA LEU A 150 32.49 5.20 -5.95
C LEU A 150 32.14 4.29 -7.12
N SER A 151 31.71 3.06 -6.81
CA SER A 151 31.23 2.08 -7.78
C SER A 151 32.23 1.77 -8.90
N VAL A 152 33.51 1.58 -8.54
CA VAL A 152 34.58 1.22 -9.49
C VAL A 152 34.47 -0.27 -9.84
N ASN A 153 33.30 -0.66 -10.33
CA ASN A 153 32.97 -2.02 -10.75
C ASN A 153 32.92 -2.13 -12.27
N GLU A 154 33.20 -3.31 -12.80
CA GLU A 154 33.02 -3.62 -14.20
C GLU A 154 31.56 -3.42 -14.63
N GLY A 155 31.32 -2.77 -15.75
CA GLY A 155 29.96 -2.41 -16.19
C GLY A 155 29.42 -1.09 -15.66
N GLN A 156 30.02 -0.55 -14.58
CA GLN A 156 29.70 0.80 -14.06
C GLN A 156 30.79 1.80 -14.48
N LEU A 157 32.03 1.42 -14.35
CA LEU A 157 33.20 2.19 -14.83
C LEU A 157 34.20 1.26 -15.47
N PRO A 158 34.33 1.15 -16.82
CA PRO A 158 33.49 1.89 -17.79
C PRO A 158 32.06 1.39 -17.83
N LYS A 159 31.13 2.30 -18.15
CA LYS A 159 29.72 1.92 -18.29
C LYS A 159 29.57 1.04 -19.53
N SER A 160 29.26 -0.23 -19.36
CA SER A 160 28.86 -1.14 -20.42
C SER A 160 27.35 -1.02 -20.65
N GLY A 161 26.96 -0.08 -21.49
CA GLY A 161 25.58 -0.01 -21.96
C GLY A 161 25.46 -0.73 -23.30
N GLY A 162 24.49 -1.61 -23.46
CA GLY A 162 24.15 -2.16 -24.77
C GLY A 162 23.87 -1.01 -25.74
N ASP A 163 24.60 -0.98 -26.82
CA ASP A 163 24.38 -0.03 -27.89
C ASP A 163 23.08 -0.44 -28.62
N SER A 164 21.96 0.11 -28.22
CA SER A 164 20.65 -0.06 -28.88
C SER A 164 20.60 0.71 -30.21
N SER A 165 21.71 0.71 -30.95
CA SER A 165 21.80 1.37 -32.24
C SER A 165 21.22 0.46 -33.34
N PHE A 166 20.38 1.04 -34.21
CA PHE A 166 19.90 0.36 -35.41
C PHE A 166 21.03 0.03 -36.41
N ILE A 167 22.23 0.66 -36.26
CA ILE A 167 23.39 0.42 -37.12
C ILE A 167 24.25 -0.66 -36.47
N PRO A 168 24.41 -1.83 -37.09
CA PRO A 168 25.25 -2.91 -36.57
C PRO A 168 26.72 -2.49 -36.38
N TYR A 169 27.38 -3.09 -35.39
CA TYR A 169 28.78 -2.81 -35.05
C TYR A 169 29.74 -2.84 -36.24
N ASN A 170 29.62 -3.84 -37.11
CA ASN A 170 30.49 -4.00 -38.27
C ASN A 170 30.37 -2.85 -39.27
N LEU A 171 29.16 -2.35 -39.50
CA LEU A 171 28.94 -1.18 -40.36
C LEU A 171 29.51 0.09 -39.70
N ARG A 172 29.30 0.28 -38.40
CA ARG A 172 29.88 1.42 -37.69
C ARG A 172 31.40 1.44 -37.78
N LYS A 173 32.04 0.30 -37.59
CA LYS A 173 33.48 0.16 -37.71
C LYS A 173 33.98 0.44 -39.13
N ALA A 174 33.29 -0.09 -40.14
CA ALA A 174 33.67 0.09 -41.56
C ALA A 174 33.56 1.56 -42.00
N PHE A 175 32.61 2.32 -41.46
CA PHE A 175 32.43 3.72 -41.81
C PHE A 175 33.03 4.70 -40.79
N GLY A 176 33.93 4.24 -39.90
CA GLY A 176 34.63 5.11 -38.93
C GLY A 176 33.70 5.75 -37.89
N MET A 177 32.49 5.21 -37.66
CA MET A 177 31.56 5.71 -36.68
C MET A 177 32.00 5.28 -35.26
N THR A 178 31.50 6.01 -34.25
CA THR A 178 31.80 5.72 -32.84
C THR A 178 31.35 4.32 -32.44
N THR A 179 32.28 3.51 -32.01
CA THR A 179 32.06 2.15 -31.50
C THR A 179 32.20 2.08 -29.98
N ILE A 180 31.95 0.92 -29.39
CA ILE A 180 32.09 0.70 -27.96
C ILE A 180 33.51 0.94 -27.44
N GLU A 181 34.53 0.58 -28.27
CA GLU A 181 35.93 0.80 -27.94
C GLU A 181 36.26 2.28 -27.78
N HIS A 182 35.71 3.14 -28.62
CA HIS A 182 35.87 4.58 -28.49
C HIS A 182 35.24 5.12 -27.18
N LYS A 183 34.08 4.58 -26.80
CA LYS A 183 33.42 4.95 -25.52
C LYS A 183 34.31 4.51 -24.34
N ILE A 184 34.82 3.28 -24.37
CA ILE A 184 35.71 2.78 -23.31
C ILE A 184 36.99 3.62 -23.24
N ALA A 185 37.58 3.99 -24.36
CA ALA A 185 38.77 4.84 -24.42
C ALA A 185 38.50 6.25 -23.80
N VAL A 186 37.33 6.81 -24.02
CA VAL A 186 36.93 8.08 -23.38
C VAL A 186 36.82 7.91 -21.84
N TYR A 187 36.21 6.84 -21.34
CA TYR A 187 36.16 6.57 -19.90
C TYR A 187 37.55 6.34 -19.32
N ALA A 188 38.44 5.61 -20.04
CA ALA A 188 39.83 5.41 -19.64
C ALA A 188 40.57 6.76 -19.52
N TYR A 189 40.42 7.62 -20.54
CA TYR A 189 41.01 8.95 -20.51
C TYR A 189 40.60 9.75 -19.29
N TYR A 190 39.28 9.82 -18.97
CA TYR A 190 38.80 10.54 -17.79
C TYR A 190 39.27 9.92 -16.49
N PHE A 191 39.26 8.58 -16.38
CA PHE A 191 39.75 7.86 -15.23
C PHE A 191 41.22 8.21 -14.94
N TYR A 192 42.10 8.01 -15.90
CA TYR A 192 43.51 8.29 -15.70
C TYR A 192 43.82 9.79 -15.54
N ARG A 193 43.10 10.65 -16.21
CA ARG A 193 43.24 12.11 -16.07
C ARG A 193 42.91 12.59 -14.66
N LEU A 194 41.89 12.02 -14.03
CA LEU A 194 41.51 12.35 -12.65
C LEU A 194 42.58 11.95 -11.63
N LEU A 195 43.27 10.83 -11.86
CA LEU A 195 44.25 10.30 -10.95
C LEU A 195 45.60 11.06 -11.00
N GLN A 196 45.95 11.71 -12.13
CA GLN A 196 47.27 12.29 -12.38
C GLN A 196 47.73 13.34 -11.38
N ARG A 197 46.82 14.14 -10.86
CA ARG A 197 47.15 15.27 -9.95
C ARG A 197 46.57 15.10 -8.54
N ALA A 198 46.00 13.97 -8.25
CA ALA A 198 45.43 13.72 -6.92
C ALA A 198 46.53 13.26 -5.94
N GLU A 199 46.58 13.86 -4.77
CA GLU A 199 47.50 13.48 -3.68
C GLU A 199 47.03 12.22 -2.96
N ARG A 200 45.70 12.07 -2.80
CA ARG A 200 45.06 10.91 -2.18
C ARG A 200 43.97 10.40 -3.05
N ILE A 201 44.03 9.11 -3.38
CA ILE A 201 43.06 8.43 -4.23
C ILE A 201 42.47 7.25 -3.47
N THR A 202 41.13 7.23 -3.41
CA THR A 202 40.38 6.09 -2.83
C THR A 202 39.42 5.56 -3.90
N LEU A 203 39.59 4.30 -4.26
CA LEU A 203 38.72 3.61 -5.19
C LEU A 203 37.82 2.64 -4.42
N ILE A 204 36.51 2.83 -4.47
CA ILE A 204 35.53 2.03 -3.74
C ILE A 204 34.75 1.18 -4.76
N TYR A 205 34.73 -0.12 -4.55
CA TYR A 205 33.99 -1.06 -5.35
C TYR A 205 33.17 -2.00 -4.46
N ASN A 206 32.09 -2.53 -5.01
CA ASN A 206 31.21 -3.46 -4.31
C ASN A 206 31.62 -4.91 -4.67
N THR A 207 31.80 -5.76 -3.64
CA THR A 207 32.09 -7.20 -3.82
C THR A 207 30.85 -8.07 -3.75
N SER A 208 29.69 -7.51 -3.37
CA SER A 208 28.42 -8.22 -3.29
C SER A 208 27.92 -8.55 -4.69
N SER A 209 27.50 -9.78 -4.91
CA SER A 209 26.81 -10.20 -6.13
C SER A 209 25.31 -9.98 -5.97
N ASP A 210 24.73 -9.11 -6.80
CA ASP A 210 23.30 -8.91 -6.89
C ASP A 210 22.80 -9.48 -8.23
N GLY A 211 22.29 -10.70 -8.21
CA GLY A 211 21.80 -11.40 -9.38
C GLY A 211 22.86 -11.67 -10.46
N LEU A 212 22.71 -11.04 -11.64
CA LEU A 212 23.62 -11.19 -12.79
C LEU A 212 24.92 -10.37 -12.68
N ASN A 213 24.98 -9.41 -11.76
CA ASN A 213 26.15 -8.57 -11.55
C ASN A 213 27.05 -9.19 -10.47
N ARG A 214 28.22 -9.69 -10.88
CA ARG A 214 29.13 -10.45 -10.02
C ARG A 214 30.05 -9.62 -9.12
N GLY A 215 29.80 -8.34 -8.90
CA GLY A 215 30.69 -7.51 -8.05
C GLY A 215 32.14 -7.49 -8.51
N GLU A 216 32.40 -7.61 -9.84
CA GLU A 216 33.76 -7.64 -10.40
C GLU A 216 34.40 -6.25 -10.40
N TRP A 217 35.70 -6.21 -10.20
CA TRP A 217 36.47 -4.98 -10.25
C TRP A 217 36.44 -4.39 -11.66
N SER A 218 36.41 -3.05 -11.72
CA SER A 218 36.66 -2.36 -12.99
C SER A 218 38.01 -2.80 -13.60
N ARG A 219 38.01 -3.04 -14.91
CA ARG A 219 39.24 -3.32 -15.67
C ARG A 219 40.32 -2.25 -15.50
N PHE A 220 39.93 -1.00 -15.27
CA PHE A 220 40.88 0.08 -15.01
C PHE A 220 41.53 -0.06 -13.64
N MET A 221 40.78 -0.48 -12.64
CA MET A 221 41.30 -0.75 -11.32
C MET A 221 42.22 -1.99 -11.34
N LEU A 222 41.84 -3.03 -12.04
CA LEU A 222 42.68 -4.24 -12.21
C LEU A 222 43.98 -3.90 -12.90
N GLN A 223 43.97 -3.12 -13.97
CA GLN A 223 45.16 -2.64 -14.65
C GLN A 223 46.06 -1.86 -13.68
N PHE A 224 45.49 -0.99 -12.87
CA PHE A 224 46.21 -0.20 -11.86
C PHE A 224 46.90 -1.11 -10.83
N LEU A 225 46.24 -2.17 -10.38
CA LEU A 225 46.81 -3.12 -9.42
C LEU A 225 47.99 -3.93 -9.98
N ILE A 226 48.04 -4.17 -11.28
CA ILE A 226 49.07 -4.97 -11.94
C ILE A 226 50.23 -4.09 -12.41
N GLU A 227 49.97 -2.93 -12.99
CA GLU A 227 50.97 -2.12 -13.70
C GLU A 227 51.51 -0.97 -12.81
N TRP A 228 50.87 -0.61 -11.72
CA TRP A 228 51.28 0.53 -10.89
C TRP A 228 52.47 0.17 -10.02
N PRO A 229 53.58 0.95 -10.07
CA PRO A 229 54.84 0.60 -9.38
C PRO A 229 54.81 0.93 -7.88
N HIS A 230 53.80 1.63 -7.37
CA HIS A 230 53.73 2.03 -5.97
C HIS A 230 52.81 1.15 -5.15
N PRO A 231 53.00 1.04 -3.82
CA PRO A 231 52.16 0.22 -2.95
C PRO A 231 50.75 0.72 -2.92
N ILE A 232 49.77 -0.17 -3.11
CA ILE A 232 48.34 0.09 -2.98
C ILE A 232 47.85 -0.58 -1.72
N THR A 233 47.26 0.20 -0.81
CA THR A 233 46.66 -0.33 0.40
C THR A 233 45.25 -0.81 0.11
N ARG A 234 44.97 -2.06 0.47
CA ARG A 234 43.66 -2.66 0.32
C ARG A 234 42.96 -2.76 1.65
N GLN A 235 41.72 -2.30 1.74
CA GLN A 235 40.91 -2.35 2.94
C GLN A 235 39.53 -2.89 2.59
N PHE A 236 38.94 -3.68 3.49
CA PHE A 236 37.54 -4.06 3.39
C PHE A 236 36.74 -3.08 4.23
N LEU A 237 35.81 -2.40 3.60
CA LEU A 237 34.82 -1.59 4.28
C LEU A 237 33.60 -2.48 4.51
N GLU A 238 33.50 -3.05 5.68
CA GLU A 238 32.23 -3.61 6.11
C GLU A 238 31.37 -2.44 6.53
N ALA A 239 30.17 -2.33 5.93
CA ALA A 239 29.18 -1.40 6.42
C ALA A 239 28.90 -1.79 7.88
N GLY A 240 29.55 -1.09 8.78
CA GLY A 240 29.51 -1.34 10.22
C GLY A 240 28.18 -0.93 10.85
N GLN A 241 27.10 -1.41 10.31
CA GLN A 241 25.98 -1.75 11.13
C GLN A 241 26.38 -3.08 11.80
N SER A 242 27.10 -2.99 12.93
CA SER A 242 26.85 -3.97 13.98
C SER A 242 25.34 -4.17 13.93
N PRO A 243 24.83 -5.42 13.73
CA PRO A 243 23.41 -5.63 13.90
C PRO A 243 23.11 -4.97 15.24
N GLN A 244 22.49 -3.80 15.21
CA GLN A 244 21.94 -3.23 16.44
C GLN A 244 21.11 -4.38 16.93
N GLY A 245 21.62 -5.02 17.99
CA GLY A 245 20.95 -6.15 18.57
C GLY A 245 19.53 -5.67 18.65
N THR A 246 18.62 -6.32 17.91
CA THR A 246 17.23 -5.91 17.84
C THR A 246 16.81 -5.79 19.29
N SER A 247 16.83 -4.57 19.83
CA SER A 247 16.34 -4.34 21.19
C SER A 247 14.92 -4.86 21.13
N SER A 248 14.67 -5.93 21.90
CA SER A 248 13.35 -6.51 21.96
C SER A 248 12.39 -5.37 22.29
N ILE A 249 11.43 -5.14 21.42
CA ILE A 249 10.40 -4.12 21.65
C ILE A 249 9.65 -4.59 22.90
N THR A 250 9.84 -3.86 24.01
CA THR A 250 9.20 -4.15 25.28
C THR A 250 8.27 -3.00 25.63
N VAL A 251 7.08 -3.34 26.10
CA VAL A 251 6.14 -2.38 26.65
C VAL A 251 6.09 -2.55 28.16
N GLU A 252 6.49 -1.53 28.89
CA GLU A 252 6.42 -1.55 30.35
C GLU A 252 4.95 -1.51 30.83
N LYS A 253 4.65 -2.31 31.84
CA LYS A 253 3.34 -2.34 32.50
C LYS A 253 3.21 -1.16 33.48
N THR A 254 3.16 0.06 32.89
CA THR A 254 2.94 1.28 33.66
C THR A 254 1.58 1.26 34.36
N PRO A 255 1.35 2.10 35.38
CA PRO A 255 0.04 2.20 36.04
C PRO A 255 -1.10 2.50 35.07
N ASP A 256 -0.85 3.25 33.98
CA ASP A 256 -1.85 3.58 32.97
C ASP A 256 -2.21 2.36 32.11
N VAL A 257 -1.20 1.64 31.63
CA VAL A 257 -1.39 0.37 30.91
C VAL A 257 -2.16 -0.64 31.76
N MET A 258 -1.79 -0.74 33.04
CA MET A 258 -2.48 -1.65 33.97
C MET A 258 -3.93 -1.25 34.24
N ARG A 259 -4.22 0.04 34.35
CA ARG A 259 -5.61 0.55 34.48
C ARG A 259 -6.43 0.22 33.23
N GLN A 260 -5.85 0.39 32.05
CA GLN A 260 -6.50 0.06 30.78
C GLN A 260 -6.75 -1.45 30.66
N MET A 261 -5.79 -2.29 31.01
CA MET A 261 -5.97 -3.75 31.07
C MET A 261 -7.07 -4.15 32.06
N GLN A 262 -7.10 -3.53 33.25
CA GLN A 262 -8.15 -3.80 34.24
C GLN A 262 -9.53 -3.40 33.70
N SER A 263 -9.67 -2.28 33.02
CA SER A 263 -10.95 -1.86 32.43
C SER A 263 -11.45 -2.80 31.32
N LEU A 264 -10.55 -3.51 30.66
CA LEU A 264 -10.88 -4.45 29.58
C LEU A 264 -11.19 -5.86 30.10
N PHE A 265 -10.53 -6.28 31.20
CA PHE A 265 -10.52 -7.69 31.61
C PHE A 265 -10.91 -7.95 33.05
N ASP A 266 -11.10 -6.95 33.91
CA ASP A 266 -11.55 -7.12 35.30
C ASP A 266 -12.98 -6.62 35.49
N VAL A 267 -13.91 -7.52 35.80
CA VAL A 267 -15.33 -7.23 35.98
C VAL A 267 -15.57 -6.20 37.10
N ARG A 268 -14.65 -6.09 38.09
CA ARG A 268 -14.75 -5.10 39.19
C ARG A 268 -14.49 -3.68 38.69
N ALA A 269 -13.63 -3.53 37.67
CA ALA A 269 -13.34 -2.24 37.03
C ALA A 269 -14.39 -1.90 35.97
N ASN A 270 -14.88 -2.90 35.24
CA ASN A 270 -15.88 -2.76 34.19
C ASN A 270 -16.77 -4.02 34.14
N PRO A 271 -18.08 -3.90 34.47
CA PRO A 271 -19.01 -5.05 34.44
C PRO A 271 -19.13 -5.77 33.10
N LYS A 272 -18.72 -5.11 32.00
CA LYS A 272 -18.70 -5.69 30.63
C LYS A 272 -17.35 -6.30 30.26
N ALA A 273 -16.38 -6.29 31.18
CA ALA A 273 -15.05 -6.83 30.92
C ALA A 273 -15.09 -8.33 30.66
N LYS A 274 -14.45 -8.77 29.57
CA LYS A 274 -14.37 -10.17 29.20
C LYS A 274 -13.16 -10.47 28.33
N PHE A 275 -12.69 -11.70 28.37
CA PHE A 275 -11.75 -12.26 27.39
C PHE A 275 -12.53 -12.94 26.26
N SER A 276 -12.25 -12.58 25.04
CA SER A 276 -12.70 -13.37 23.89
C SER A 276 -11.69 -14.48 23.58
N PRO A 277 -12.10 -15.61 22.97
CA PRO A 277 -11.19 -16.65 22.49
C PRO A 277 -10.10 -16.10 21.58
N SER A 278 -10.46 -15.14 20.70
CA SER A 278 -9.52 -14.45 19.83
C SER A 278 -8.46 -13.65 20.62
N ALA A 279 -8.85 -12.96 21.69
CA ALA A 279 -7.90 -12.22 22.53
C ALA A 279 -6.89 -13.15 23.21
N LEU A 280 -7.35 -14.32 23.67
CA LEU A 280 -6.48 -15.36 24.22
C LEU A 280 -5.51 -15.91 23.18
N ASN A 281 -5.98 -16.21 21.99
CA ASN A 281 -5.13 -16.67 20.89
C ASN A 281 -4.06 -15.63 20.51
N TYR A 282 -4.42 -14.35 20.43
CA TYR A 282 -3.45 -13.28 20.21
C TYR A 282 -2.38 -13.19 21.31
N TYR A 283 -2.79 -13.38 22.56
CA TYR A 283 -1.86 -13.38 23.69
C TYR A 283 -0.89 -14.57 23.66
N LEU A 284 -1.41 -15.78 23.34
CA LEU A 284 -0.62 -16.99 23.22
C LEU A 284 0.35 -16.94 22.03
N ASP A 285 -0.08 -16.35 20.91
CA ASP A 285 0.75 -16.16 19.73
C ASP A 285 1.88 -15.15 20.01
N CYS A 286 1.54 -13.96 20.52
CA CYS A 286 2.50 -12.92 20.86
C CYS A 286 1.90 -11.90 21.84
N PRO A 287 2.43 -11.78 23.07
CA PRO A 287 1.95 -10.80 24.06
C PRO A 287 2.00 -9.35 23.58
N LEU A 288 2.99 -9.00 22.73
CA LEU A 288 3.12 -7.66 22.16
C LEU A 288 2.02 -7.38 21.13
N LYS A 289 1.68 -8.37 20.29
CA LYS A 289 0.57 -8.30 19.33
C LYS A 289 -0.77 -8.14 20.04
N PHE A 290 -0.97 -8.88 21.14
CA PHE A 290 -2.13 -8.72 22.02
C PHE A 290 -2.20 -7.30 22.59
N TYR A 291 -1.10 -6.77 23.12
CA TYR A 291 -1.05 -5.41 23.65
C TYR A 291 -1.48 -4.39 22.61
N TYR A 292 -0.87 -4.40 21.44
CA TYR A 292 -1.18 -3.43 20.39
C TYR A 292 -2.64 -3.53 19.94
N ARG A 293 -3.15 -4.73 19.75
CA ARG A 293 -4.51 -4.94 19.23
C ARG A 293 -5.59 -4.62 20.25
N TYR A 294 -5.46 -5.14 21.47
CA TYR A 294 -6.52 -5.11 22.47
C TYR A 294 -6.32 -4.01 23.52
N VAL A 295 -5.11 -3.78 23.97
CA VAL A 295 -4.86 -2.78 25.02
C VAL A 295 -4.67 -1.39 24.44
N ALA A 296 -3.80 -1.25 23.42
CA ALA A 296 -3.57 0.02 22.75
C ALA A 296 -4.64 0.36 21.69
N GLY A 297 -5.49 -0.60 21.30
CA GLY A 297 -6.57 -0.38 20.34
C GLY A 297 -6.10 -0.08 18.91
N LEU A 298 -4.88 -0.50 18.55
CA LEU A 298 -4.35 -0.29 17.21
C LEU A 298 -5.00 -1.25 16.21
N SER A 299 -5.48 -0.71 15.12
CA SER A 299 -5.98 -1.45 13.97
C SER A 299 -5.35 -0.92 12.68
N ALA A 300 -5.26 -1.77 11.66
CA ALA A 300 -4.94 -1.28 10.34
C ALA A 300 -6.00 -0.27 9.88
N PRO A 301 -5.60 0.79 9.15
CA PRO A 301 -6.58 1.71 8.58
C PRO A 301 -7.48 0.98 7.57
N ASP A 302 -8.74 1.40 7.50
CA ASP A 302 -9.68 0.89 6.50
C ASP A 302 -9.24 1.36 5.11
N GLU A 303 -9.15 0.43 4.17
CA GLU A 303 -8.81 0.71 2.77
C GLU A 303 -10.02 0.39 1.88
N VAL A 304 -10.24 1.23 0.86
CA VAL A 304 -11.27 0.97 -0.14
C VAL A 304 -10.80 -0.17 -1.04
N SER A 305 -11.62 -1.21 -1.15
CA SER A 305 -11.33 -2.37 -1.99
C SER A 305 -12.51 -2.72 -2.89
N ALA A 306 -12.20 -2.99 -4.16
CA ALA A 306 -13.17 -3.57 -5.09
C ALA A 306 -13.36 -5.09 -4.87
N GLU A 307 -12.40 -5.73 -4.20
CA GLU A 307 -12.39 -7.16 -3.92
C GLU A 307 -12.85 -7.45 -2.49
N ILE A 308 -13.48 -8.59 -2.32
CA ILE A 308 -13.95 -9.07 -1.02
C ILE A 308 -12.88 -10.00 -0.44
N ASP A 309 -12.35 -9.65 0.71
CA ASP A 309 -11.43 -10.52 1.45
C ASP A 309 -12.18 -11.68 2.12
N SER A 310 -11.44 -12.68 2.58
CA SER A 310 -11.99 -13.87 3.20
C SER A 310 -12.78 -13.57 4.49
N ALA A 311 -12.39 -12.56 5.25
CA ALA A 311 -13.07 -12.17 6.48
C ALA A 311 -14.43 -11.52 6.18
N THR A 312 -14.46 -10.59 5.21
CA THR A 312 -15.70 -9.94 4.74
C THR A 312 -16.64 -10.97 4.09
N PHE A 313 -16.11 -11.91 3.30
CA PHE A 313 -16.89 -13.02 2.72
C PHE A 313 -17.56 -13.84 3.82
N GLY A 314 -16.83 -14.22 4.86
CA GLY A 314 -17.36 -14.92 6.02
C GLY A 314 -18.46 -14.12 6.73
N SER A 315 -18.21 -12.86 7.00
CA SER A 315 -19.17 -11.99 7.68
C SER A 315 -20.48 -11.83 6.89
N ILE A 316 -20.40 -11.71 5.55
CA ILE A 316 -21.59 -11.65 4.68
C ILE A 316 -22.40 -12.96 4.76
N PHE A 317 -21.70 -14.11 4.73
CA PHE A 317 -22.35 -15.41 4.86
C PHE A 317 -23.06 -15.58 6.22
N HIS A 318 -22.38 -15.26 7.34
CA HIS A 318 -22.94 -15.31 8.69
C HIS A 318 -24.18 -14.42 8.83
N TYR A 319 -24.08 -13.17 8.36
CA TYR A 319 -25.21 -12.22 8.41
C TYR A 319 -26.41 -12.73 7.61
N ALA A 320 -26.20 -13.24 6.40
CA ALA A 320 -27.27 -13.79 5.58
C ALA A 320 -27.90 -15.04 6.23
N ALA A 321 -27.08 -15.96 6.77
CA ALA A 321 -27.56 -17.13 7.50
C ALA A 321 -28.38 -16.75 8.73
N GLU A 322 -27.90 -15.82 9.53
CA GLU A 322 -28.64 -15.32 10.70
C GLU A 322 -30.04 -14.82 10.32
N HIS A 323 -30.16 -14.03 9.25
CA HIS A 323 -31.44 -13.48 8.80
C HIS A 323 -32.37 -14.55 8.25
N ILE A 324 -31.84 -15.57 7.57
CA ILE A 324 -32.62 -16.72 7.12
C ILE A 324 -33.26 -17.44 8.31
N TYR A 325 -32.49 -17.76 9.35
CA TYR A 325 -33.04 -18.46 10.51
C TYR A 325 -33.97 -17.59 11.36
N LYS A 326 -33.74 -16.30 11.46
CA LYS A 326 -34.69 -15.36 12.09
C LYS A 326 -36.02 -15.36 11.36
N ASP A 327 -36.03 -15.28 10.04
CA ASP A 327 -37.24 -15.31 9.22
C ASP A 327 -37.98 -16.66 9.35
N LEU A 328 -37.27 -17.79 9.27
CA LEU A 328 -37.87 -19.13 9.42
C LEU A 328 -38.54 -19.34 10.77
N THR A 329 -38.12 -18.57 11.78
CA THR A 329 -38.63 -18.71 13.17
C THR A 329 -39.61 -17.62 13.58
N THR A 330 -40.02 -16.72 12.66
CA THR A 330 -40.97 -15.65 12.94
C THR A 330 -42.32 -16.17 13.43
N HIS A 331 -42.78 -17.34 12.99
CA HIS A 331 -44.06 -17.93 13.37
C HIS A 331 -43.91 -19.13 14.31
N GLY A 332 -42.72 -19.42 14.82
CA GLY A 332 -42.44 -20.51 15.77
C GLY A 332 -41.02 -21.00 15.72
N LYS A 333 -40.52 -21.52 16.84
CA LYS A 333 -39.10 -21.93 16.95
C LYS A 333 -38.77 -23.27 16.27
N VAL A 334 -39.78 -24.07 15.87
CA VAL A 334 -39.58 -25.36 15.22
C VAL A 334 -39.45 -25.17 13.71
N ILE A 335 -38.31 -25.55 13.18
CA ILE A 335 -38.03 -25.51 11.74
C ILE A 335 -38.38 -26.87 11.14
N ASN A 336 -39.41 -26.86 10.28
CA ASN A 336 -39.94 -28.06 9.63
C ASN A 336 -39.34 -28.21 8.21
N LYS A 337 -39.45 -29.43 7.64
CA LYS A 337 -38.95 -29.74 6.30
C LYS A 337 -39.60 -28.86 5.22
N GLU A 338 -40.91 -28.67 5.31
CA GLU A 338 -41.67 -27.87 4.33
C GLU A 338 -41.18 -26.44 4.23
N ALA A 339 -40.83 -25.79 5.36
CA ALA A 339 -40.31 -24.43 5.39
C ALA A 339 -38.95 -24.35 4.68
N LEU A 340 -38.07 -25.31 4.93
CA LEU A 340 -36.77 -25.38 4.29
C LEU A 340 -36.85 -25.69 2.79
N GLU A 341 -37.73 -26.62 2.39
CA GLU A 341 -37.97 -26.90 0.97
C GLU A 341 -38.55 -25.71 0.21
N THR A 342 -39.47 -24.99 0.82
CA THR A 342 -40.06 -23.78 0.23
C THR A 342 -39.01 -22.71 -0.02
N LEU A 343 -38.10 -22.52 0.95
CA LEU A 343 -37.01 -21.56 0.82
C LEU A 343 -35.98 -22.02 -0.23
N LEU A 344 -35.63 -23.32 -0.25
CA LEU A 344 -34.68 -23.90 -1.21
C LEU A 344 -35.14 -23.76 -2.67
N ARG A 345 -36.48 -23.73 -2.91
CA ARG A 345 -37.05 -23.50 -4.26
C ARG A 345 -37.12 -22.02 -4.64
N ASN A 346 -36.86 -21.09 -3.72
CA ASN A 346 -36.98 -19.65 -3.95
C ASN A 346 -35.59 -19.00 -4.03
N ASP A 347 -34.97 -19.10 -5.20
CA ASP A 347 -33.66 -18.52 -5.47
C ASP A 347 -33.63 -17.00 -5.32
N VAL A 348 -34.73 -16.33 -5.64
CA VAL A 348 -34.83 -14.86 -5.53
C VAL A 348 -34.75 -14.45 -4.07
N LYS A 349 -35.45 -15.15 -3.18
CA LYS A 349 -35.42 -14.86 -1.73
C LYS A 349 -34.04 -15.15 -1.12
N LEU A 350 -33.39 -16.20 -1.55
CA LEU A 350 -32.01 -16.50 -1.11
C LEU A 350 -31.03 -15.42 -1.56
N GLN A 351 -31.16 -14.93 -2.81
CA GLN A 351 -30.34 -13.85 -3.30
C GLN A 351 -30.60 -12.53 -2.55
N ASP A 352 -31.83 -12.26 -2.15
CA ASP A 352 -32.20 -11.07 -1.41
C ASP A 352 -31.52 -11.02 -0.01
N TYR A 353 -31.37 -12.15 0.68
CA TYR A 353 -30.61 -12.21 1.93
C TYR A 353 -29.13 -11.88 1.69
N VAL A 354 -28.54 -12.38 0.62
CA VAL A 354 -27.15 -12.08 0.26
C VAL A 354 -27.00 -10.61 -0.10
N ASP A 355 -27.90 -10.05 -0.91
CA ASP A 355 -27.89 -8.64 -1.29
C ASP A 355 -28.04 -7.72 -0.08
N THR A 356 -28.88 -8.10 0.88
CA THR A 356 -29.06 -7.38 2.15
C THR A 356 -27.79 -7.38 2.98
N ALA A 357 -27.08 -8.53 3.04
CA ALA A 357 -25.80 -8.64 3.73
C ALA A 357 -24.71 -7.81 3.06
N PHE A 358 -24.61 -7.84 1.73
CA PHE A 358 -23.68 -7.00 0.96
C PHE A 358 -23.92 -5.51 1.17
N LYS A 359 -25.18 -5.06 1.13
CA LYS A 359 -25.53 -3.66 1.40
C LYS A 359 -25.03 -3.22 2.77
N LYS A 360 -25.21 -4.07 3.77
CA LYS A 360 -24.89 -3.76 5.18
C LYS A 360 -23.39 -3.79 5.44
N LEU A 361 -22.67 -4.81 4.96
CA LEU A 361 -21.33 -5.15 5.43
C LEU A 361 -20.21 -4.75 4.45
N PHE A 362 -20.55 -4.63 3.17
CA PHE A 362 -19.56 -4.30 2.15
C PHE A 362 -19.76 -2.90 1.56
N PHE A 363 -20.95 -2.61 1.06
CA PHE A 363 -21.26 -1.32 0.45
C PHE A 363 -21.59 -0.21 1.47
N ASN A 364 -22.02 -0.61 2.66
CA ASN A 364 -22.50 0.29 3.71
C ASN A 364 -23.54 1.33 3.22
N VAL A 365 -24.50 0.86 2.40
CA VAL A 365 -25.55 1.67 1.79
C VAL A 365 -26.92 1.35 2.41
N PRO A 366 -27.90 2.29 2.29
CA PRO A 366 -29.26 2.06 2.76
C PRO A 366 -29.92 0.84 2.11
N GLN A 367 -30.83 0.18 2.83
CA GLN A 367 -31.50 -1.05 2.39
C GLN A 367 -32.38 -0.88 1.14
N ASN A 368 -32.86 0.33 0.84
CA ASN A 368 -33.68 0.66 -0.32
C ASN A 368 -32.87 0.80 -1.63
N GLU A 369 -31.56 0.86 -1.56
CA GLU A 369 -30.69 0.90 -2.74
C GLU A 369 -30.40 -0.52 -3.24
N LYS A 370 -30.29 -0.70 -4.58
CA LYS A 370 -29.82 -1.96 -5.14
C LYS A 370 -28.29 -1.96 -5.16
N PRO A 371 -27.63 -3.08 -4.74
CA PRO A 371 -26.20 -3.16 -4.81
C PRO A 371 -25.76 -3.24 -6.28
N GLU A 372 -24.80 -2.42 -6.66
CA GLU A 372 -24.15 -2.48 -7.98
C GLU A 372 -22.89 -3.34 -7.88
N TYR A 373 -23.02 -4.59 -8.25
CA TYR A 373 -21.92 -5.56 -8.22
C TYR A 373 -20.98 -5.39 -9.42
N ASN A 374 -19.67 -5.40 -9.16
CA ASN A 374 -18.72 -5.69 -10.24
C ASN A 374 -18.67 -7.21 -10.54
N GLY A 375 -17.89 -7.63 -11.57
CA GLY A 375 -17.85 -9.03 -11.97
C GLY A 375 -17.39 -9.99 -10.87
N VAL A 376 -16.40 -9.61 -10.05
CA VAL A 376 -15.87 -10.44 -8.94
C VAL A 376 -16.88 -10.52 -7.80
N GLN A 377 -17.50 -9.40 -7.44
CA GLN A 377 -18.52 -9.33 -6.42
C GLN A 377 -19.76 -10.16 -6.78
N LEU A 378 -20.16 -10.15 -8.07
CA LEU A 378 -21.26 -10.96 -8.56
C LEU A 378 -20.96 -12.47 -8.41
N ILE A 379 -19.74 -12.88 -8.72
CA ILE A 379 -19.29 -14.28 -8.49
C ILE A 379 -19.35 -14.62 -6.99
N ASN A 380 -18.81 -13.78 -6.13
CA ASN A 380 -18.82 -13.99 -4.69
C ASN A 380 -20.26 -14.06 -4.13
N SER A 381 -21.15 -13.20 -4.59
CA SER A 381 -22.57 -13.24 -4.24
C SER A 381 -23.22 -14.58 -4.62
N ALA A 382 -22.98 -15.05 -5.85
CA ALA A 382 -23.47 -16.36 -6.31
C ALA A 382 -22.88 -17.54 -5.50
N VAL A 383 -21.60 -17.47 -5.13
CA VAL A 383 -20.95 -18.50 -4.30
C VAL A 383 -21.55 -18.52 -2.89
N ILE A 384 -21.76 -17.37 -2.27
CA ILE A 384 -22.40 -17.27 -0.95
C ILE A 384 -23.82 -17.84 -0.99
N ALA A 385 -24.63 -17.48 -2.01
CA ALA A 385 -25.96 -18.04 -2.21
C ALA A 385 -25.93 -19.57 -2.33
N ARG A 386 -24.93 -20.12 -3.03
CA ARG A 386 -24.71 -21.57 -3.13
C ARG A 386 -24.36 -22.20 -1.80
N TYR A 387 -23.50 -21.57 -0.99
CA TYR A 387 -23.16 -22.05 0.34
C TYR A 387 -24.36 -22.05 1.29
N LEU A 388 -25.19 -21.00 1.23
CA LEU A 388 -26.45 -20.96 1.97
C LEU A 388 -27.41 -22.09 1.55
N LYS A 389 -27.51 -22.42 0.27
CA LYS A 389 -28.26 -23.58 -0.20
C LYS A 389 -27.72 -24.89 0.36
N GLN A 390 -26.41 -25.09 0.39
CA GLN A 390 -25.78 -26.27 0.97
C GLN A 390 -26.07 -26.39 2.47
N LEU A 391 -26.01 -25.28 3.20
CA LEU A 391 -26.37 -25.21 4.61
C LEU A 391 -27.82 -25.64 4.82
N LEU A 392 -28.74 -25.07 4.10
CA LEU A 392 -30.17 -25.42 4.17
C LEU A 392 -30.47 -26.86 3.75
N GLN A 393 -29.75 -27.41 2.75
CA GLN A 393 -29.85 -28.83 2.36
C GLN A 393 -29.39 -29.78 3.46
N ASN A 394 -28.32 -29.42 4.19
CA ASN A 394 -27.87 -30.20 5.35
C ASN A 394 -28.89 -30.12 6.46
N ASP A 395 -29.48 -29.00 6.73
CA ASP A 395 -30.50 -28.85 7.73
C ASP A 395 -31.83 -29.53 7.35
N LEU A 396 -32.17 -29.62 6.07
CA LEU A 396 -33.30 -30.39 5.60
C LEU A 396 -33.21 -31.87 5.93
N ARG A 397 -31.98 -32.42 5.93
CA ARG A 397 -31.71 -33.80 6.35
C ARG A 397 -31.87 -33.98 7.87
N TYR A 398 -31.58 -32.91 8.61
CA TYR A 398 -31.66 -32.89 10.07
C TYR A 398 -33.06 -32.54 10.61
N ALA A 399 -33.85 -31.79 9.86
CA ALA A 399 -35.19 -31.33 10.24
C ALA A 399 -36.17 -32.50 10.55
N PRO A 400 -37.16 -32.32 11.48
CA PRO A 400 -37.44 -31.08 12.21
C PRO A 400 -36.50 -30.89 13.40
N PHE A 401 -36.22 -29.60 13.73
CA PHE A 401 -35.44 -29.20 14.89
C PHE A 401 -35.91 -27.88 15.48
N THR A 402 -35.62 -27.65 16.74
CA THR A 402 -35.98 -26.40 17.42
C THR A 402 -34.81 -25.44 17.39
N PHE A 403 -34.94 -24.29 16.71
CA PHE A 403 -34.00 -23.23 16.72
C PHE A 403 -34.00 -22.53 18.09
N ILE A 404 -32.83 -22.30 18.66
CA ILE A 404 -32.67 -21.63 19.96
C ILE A 404 -32.20 -20.19 19.74
N ALA A 405 -31.08 -19.99 19.07
CA ALA A 405 -30.49 -18.68 18.82
C ALA A 405 -29.48 -18.72 17.67
N SER A 406 -29.22 -17.55 17.08
CA SER A 406 -28.08 -17.27 16.19
C SER A 406 -27.33 -16.05 16.70
N GLU A 407 -26.02 -15.99 16.42
CA GLU A 407 -25.12 -14.91 16.84
C GLU A 407 -25.28 -14.60 18.33
N MET A 408 -25.41 -15.67 19.14
CA MET A 408 -25.67 -15.55 20.56
C MET A 408 -24.39 -15.30 21.32
N GLU A 409 -24.33 -14.17 22.03
CA GLU A 409 -23.25 -13.88 22.95
C GLU A 409 -23.37 -14.73 24.20
N VAL A 410 -22.32 -15.47 24.53
CA VAL A 410 -22.22 -16.30 25.74
C VAL A 410 -20.97 -15.90 26.50
N ASP A 411 -21.06 -15.85 27.81
CA ASP A 411 -19.93 -15.62 28.68
C ASP A 411 -20.09 -16.34 30.03
N GLU A 412 -18.96 -16.84 30.54
CA GLU A 412 -18.89 -17.52 31.83
C GLU A 412 -17.88 -16.82 32.76
N PRO A 413 -18.20 -16.67 34.05
CA PRO A 413 -17.29 -16.05 35.00
C PRO A 413 -16.05 -16.93 35.23
N ILE A 414 -14.90 -16.30 35.33
CA ILE A 414 -13.63 -16.95 35.62
C ILE A 414 -12.83 -16.17 36.64
N ASP A 415 -12.26 -16.86 37.62
CA ASP A 415 -11.37 -16.31 38.61
C ASP A 415 -9.92 -16.62 38.26
N ILE A 416 -9.15 -15.57 37.92
CA ILE A 416 -7.74 -15.68 37.52
C ILE A 416 -6.88 -15.39 38.75
N GLN A 417 -6.15 -16.44 39.21
CA GLN A 417 -5.22 -16.30 40.34
C GLN A 417 -3.94 -15.59 39.88
N THR A 418 -3.58 -14.51 40.58
CA THR A 418 -2.35 -13.78 40.32
C THR A 418 -1.54 -13.59 41.61
N PRO A 419 -0.23 -13.32 41.54
CA PRO A 419 0.58 -13.05 42.72
C PRO A 419 0.08 -11.84 43.57
N LYS A 420 -0.72 -10.96 42.97
CA LYS A 420 -1.29 -9.77 43.61
C LYS A 420 -2.76 -9.93 44.04
N GLY A 421 -3.33 -11.15 43.94
CA GLY A 421 -4.70 -11.45 44.26
C GLY A 421 -5.50 -12.02 43.08
N VAL A 422 -6.79 -12.20 43.31
CA VAL A 422 -7.71 -12.77 42.32
C VAL A 422 -8.25 -11.67 41.41
N ILE A 423 -8.14 -11.84 40.11
CA ILE A 423 -8.82 -11.02 39.09
C ILE A 423 -10.10 -11.75 38.72
N LYS A 424 -11.23 -11.06 38.84
CA LYS A 424 -12.52 -11.60 38.37
C LYS A 424 -12.77 -11.16 36.95
N SER A 425 -12.93 -12.09 36.05
CA SER A 425 -13.15 -11.83 34.64
C SER A 425 -14.30 -12.69 34.10
N ARG A 426 -14.57 -12.55 32.82
CA ARG A 426 -15.44 -13.47 32.07
C ARG A 426 -14.68 -13.97 30.85
N ILE A 427 -14.95 -15.20 30.44
CA ILE A 427 -14.53 -15.72 29.17
C ILE A 427 -15.77 -15.91 28.31
N GLY A 428 -15.77 -15.36 27.11
CA GLY A 428 -16.97 -15.44 26.28
C GLY A 428 -16.69 -15.18 24.81
N GLY A 429 -17.66 -15.58 24.00
CA GLY A 429 -17.62 -15.42 22.57
C GLY A 429 -19.01 -15.38 21.98
N ILE A 430 -19.08 -15.50 20.67
CA ILE A 430 -20.34 -15.55 19.92
C ILE A 430 -20.50 -16.95 19.38
N ILE A 431 -21.67 -17.55 19.56
CA ILE A 431 -22.06 -18.83 18.95
C ILE A 431 -22.86 -18.53 17.70
N ASP A 432 -22.40 -18.97 16.53
CA ASP A 432 -23.03 -18.68 15.25
C ASP A 432 -24.49 -19.18 15.23
N ARG A 433 -24.71 -20.42 15.66
CA ARG A 433 -26.07 -20.96 15.80
C ARG A 433 -26.17 -22.06 16.86
N MET A 434 -27.29 -22.06 17.56
CA MET A 434 -27.68 -23.10 18.54
C MET A 434 -29.06 -23.60 18.22
N ASP A 435 -29.22 -24.93 18.17
CA ASP A 435 -30.51 -25.60 17.99
C ASP A 435 -30.58 -26.89 18.81
N SER A 436 -31.78 -27.46 18.94
CA SER A 436 -31.97 -28.73 19.65
C SER A 436 -32.90 -29.67 18.89
N LYS A 437 -32.64 -30.98 19.02
CA LYS A 437 -33.46 -32.01 18.51
C LYS A 437 -33.43 -33.22 19.45
N ASP A 438 -34.58 -33.78 19.75
CA ASP A 438 -34.73 -34.99 20.59
C ASP A 438 -33.96 -34.87 21.92
N GLY A 439 -34.00 -33.70 22.57
CA GLY A 439 -33.31 -33.42 23.82
C GLY A 439 -31.80 -33.17 23.69
N THR A 440 -31.23 -33.30 22.49
CA THR A 440 -29.81 -33.03 22.23
C THR A 440 -29.61 -31.59 21.74
N LEU A 441 -28.69 -30.85 22.40
CA LEU A 441 -28.25 -29.50 21.98
C LEU A 441 -27.19 -29.65 20.90
N ARG A 442 -27.35 -28.88 19.80
CA ARG A 442 -26.36 -28.77 18.74
C ARG A 442 -25.84 -27.30 18.67
N ILE A 443 -24.53 -27.16 18.74
CA ILE A 443 -23.82 -25.88 18.50
C ILE A 443 -23.19 -25.98 17.11
N VAL A 444 -23.47 -24.98 16.28
CA VAL A 444 -23.01 -24.92 14.90
C VAL A 444 -22.12 -23.71 14.75
N ASP A 445 -20.93 -23.90 14.21
CA ASP A 445 -19.97 -22.86 13.87
C ASP A 445 -19.75 -22.91 12.35
N TYR A 446 -19.83 -21.76 11.68
CA TYR A 446 -19.72 -21.66 10.24
C TYR A 446 -18.29 -21.33 9.84
N LYS A 447 -17.70 -22.12 8.95
CA LYS A 447 -16.36 -21.86 8.40
C LYS A 447 -16.46 -21.76 6.88
N THR A 448 -16.16 -20.59 6.35
CA THR A 448 -16.18 -20.28 4.91
C THR A 448 -14.79 -20.18 4.29
N GLY A 449 -13.72 -20.21 5.09
CA GLY A 449 -12.33 -20.15 4.67
C GLY A 449 -11.66 -21.53 4.71
N GLY A 450 -10.61 -21.71 3.89
CA GLY A 450 -9.87 -22.95 3.78
C GLY A 450 -9.17 -23.40 5.06
N ASP A 451 -8.93 -24.72 5.14
CA ASP A 451 -8.24 -25.48 6.18
C ASP A 451 -8.85 -25.32 7.59
N ALA A 452 -9.86 -26.18 7.82
CA ALA A 452 -10.34 -26.55 9.15
C ALA A 452 -9.46 -27.67 9.72
#